data_ffb91b3f5656b9a5b78a03e281e0645f
#
_entry.id   ffb91b3f5656b9a5b78a03e281e0645f
#
_cell.length_a   1.000
_cell.length_b   1.000
_cell.length_c   1.000
_cell.angle_alpha   90.00
_cell.angle_beta   90.00
_cell.angle_gamma   90.00
#
_symmetry.space_group_name_H-M   'P 1'
#
loop_
_entity.id
_entity.type
_entity.pdbx_description
1 polymer ?
#
loop_
_entity_poly.entity_id
_entity_poly.type
_entity_poly.pdbx_seq_one_letter_code
_entity_poly.pdbx_strand_id
1 'polypeptide(L)'
;ILVPCVLGFGFVIAKPAMESFPPILLNGLRWSLSGLLMCYFFPFPKNFIKQMFFISIIGGSVQYSLSFYGLKILDGASATLFVQAEIPFGILIAYFLLGEKVPLKNIIGLFVAFIGIAILSGNPNLEGKIIGVILILSGAFLWSLAQVFAKDVSEKIGGLALTAWLGIFSGPQCIIASYIIEGNTLDYIYNATSQAW
;
A
#
# COMPACT_ATOMS: atom_id res chain seq x y z
N ILE A 1 -11.66 -9.18 -11.40
CA ILE A 1 -11.11 -10.50 -11.01
C ILE A 1 -9.58 -10.50 -11.11
N LEU A 2 -8.96 -9.94 -12.16
CA LEU A 2 -7.51 -9.97 -12.36
C LEU A 2 -6.74 -9.24 -11.24
N VAL A 3 -7.20 -8.06 -10.81
CA VAL A 3 -6.51 -7.21 -9.82
C VAL A 3 -6.36 -7.90 -8.46
N PRO A 4 -7.43 -8.46 -7.84
CA PRO A 4 -7.28 -9.19 -6.58
C PRO A 4 -6.37 -10.42 -6.70
N CYS A 5 -6.38 -11.12 -7.84
CA CYS A 5 -5.47 -12.25 -8.07
C CYS A 5 -4.00 -11.81 -8.08
N VAL A 6 -3.69 -10.71 -8.78
CA VAL A 6 -2.32 -10.17 -8.84
C VAL A 6 -1.87 -9.67 -7.47
N LEU A 7 -2.73 -8.98 -6.72
CA LEU A 7 -2.44 -8.53 -5.36
C LEU A 7 -2.22 -9.71 -4.39
N GLY A 8 -3.10 -10.71 -4.43
CA GLY A 8 -2.96 -11.91 -3.60
C GLY A 8 -1.67 -12.66 -3.88
N PHE A 9 -1.33 -12.84 -5.17
CA PHE A 9 -0.08 -13.45 -5.57
C PHE A 9 1.14 -12.63 -5.12
N GLY A 10 1.06 -11.30 -5.21
CA GLY A 10 2.09 -10.39 -4.72
C GLY A 10 2.34 -10.54 -3.21
N PHE A 11 1.29 -10.70 -2.41
CA PHE A 11 1.43 -10.93 -0.96
C PHE A 11 1.99 -12.31 -0.63
N VAL A 12 1.61 -13.34 -1.40
CA VAL A 12 2.15 -14.71 -1.21
C VAL A 12 3.66 -14.73 -1.49
N ILE A 13 4.12 -14.04 -2.55
CA ILE A 13 5.56 -13.95 -2.86
C ILE A 13 6.29 -13.06 -1.85
N ALA A 14 5.66 -11.96 -1.40
CA ALA A 14 6.31 -11.06 -0.45
C ALA A 14 6.55 -11.69 0.92
N LYS A 15 5.73 -12.66 1.33
CA LYS A 15 5.81 -13.26 2.67
C LYS A 15 7.13 -13.99 2.93
N PRO A 16 7.65 -14.87 2.06
CA PRO A 16 8.99 -15.45 2.21
C PRO A 16 10.11 -14.40 2.23
N ALA A 17 10.01 -13.35 1.41
CA ALA A 17 11.00 -12.27 1.39
C ALA A 17 11.06 -11.50 2.73
N MET A 18 9.97 -11.45 3.48
CA MET A 18 9.92 -10.83 4.82
C MET A 18 10.64 -11.66 5.91
N GLU A 19 11.01 -12.90 5.64
CA GLU A 19 11.86 -13.68 6.53
C GLU A 19 13.30 -13.18 6.51
N SER A 20 13.74 -12.67 5.36
CA SER A 20 15.10 -12.15 5.15
C SER A 20 15.19 -10.62 5.25
N PHE A 21 14.13 -9.91 4.90
CA PHE A 21 14.09 -8.46 4.90
C PHE A 21 13.03 -7.91 5.85
N PRO A 22 13.36 -6.87 6.63
CA PRO A 22 12.35 -6.12 7.39
C PRO A 22 11.28 -5.51 6.46
N PRO A 23 10.03 -5.39 6.93
CA PRO A 23 8.91 -4.95 6.09
C PRO A 23 9.10 -3.60 5.39
N ILE A 24 9.63 -2.60 6.08
CA ILE A 24 9.82 -1.25 5.50
C ILE A 24 10.95 -1.28 4.48
N LEU A 25 12.06 -1.99 4.77
CA LEU A 25 13.16 -2.15 3.83
C LEU A 25 12.70 -2.82 2.54
N LEU A 26 11.99 -3.93 2.64
CA LEU A 26 11.46 -4.66 1.49
C LEU A 26 10.58 -3.76 0.62
N ASN A 27 9.72 -2.97 1.25
CA ASN A 27 8.90 -1.99 0.55
C ASN A 27 9.75 -0.94 -0.18
N GLY A 28 10.77 -0.38 0.49
CA GLY A 28 11.70 0.60 -0.07
C GLY A 28 12.45 0.07 -1.30
N LEU A 29 12.94 -1.16 -1.23
CA LEU A 29 13.62 -1.82 -2.34
C LEU A 29 12.68 -2.02 -3.54
N ARG A 30 11.45 -2.51 -3.30
CA ARG A 30 10.44 -2.70 -4.36
C ARG A 30 10.07 -1.39 -5.06
N TRP A 31 9.80 -0.33 -4.30
CA TRP A 31 9.47 0.98 -4.85
C TRP A 31 10.66 1.59 -5.59
N SER A 32 11.87 1.50 -5.05
CA SER A 32 13.07 2.00 -5.71
C SER A 32 13.33 1.29 -7.04
N LEU A 33 13.26 -0.05 -7.03
CA LEU A 33 13.49 -0.84 -8.23
C LEU A 33 12.44 -0.55 -9.31
N SER A 34 11.15 -0.59 -8.95
CA SER A 34 10.07 -0.31 -9.90
C SER A 34 10.12 1.13 -10.42
N GLY A 35 10.40 2.09 -9.55
CA GLY A 35 10.54 3.50 -9.93
C GLY A 35 11.71 3.71 -10.89
N LEU A 36 12.90 3.16 -10.61
CA LEU A 36 14.07 3.27 -11.47
C LEU A 36 13.87 2.64 -12.85
N LEU A 37 13.21 1.48 -12.90
CA LEU A 37 12.90 0.81 -14.17
C LEU A 37 11.89 1.59 -15.01
N MET A 38 10.89 2.20 -14.37
CA MET A 38 9.81 2.88 -15.07
C MET A 38 10.09 4.35 -15.37
N CYS A 39 10.84 5.06 -14.52
CA CYS A 39 11.05 6.51 -14.69
C CYS A 39 11.74 6.88 -16.02
N TYR A 40 12.50 5.96 -16.60
CA TYR A 40 13.14 6.16 -17.90
C TYR A 40 12.12 6.41 -19.04
N PHE A 41 10.92 5.85 -18.92
CA PHE A 41 9.89 5.94 -19.96
C PHE A 41 9.00 7.19 -19.82
N PHE A 42 9.12 7.94 -18.72
CA PHE A 42 8.21 9.07 -18.45
C PHE A 42 8.97 10.35 -18.12
N PRO A 43 8.55 11.50 -18.71
CA PRO A 43 9.19 12.78 -18.44
C PRO A 43 9.03 13.18 -16.96
N PHE A 44 10.02 13.94 -16.46
CA PHE A 44 10.00 14.40 -15.07
C PHE A 44 8.89 15.43 -14.83
N PRO A 45 7.96 15.19 -13.89
CA PRO A 45 6.77 16.04 -13.69
C PRO A 45 7.06 17.26 -12.81
N LYS A 46 7.84 18.21 -13.31
CA LYS A 46 8.32 19.39 -12.56
C LYS A 46 7.22 20.15 -11.82
N ASN A 47 6.03 20.24 -12.39
CA ASN A 47 4.93 21.03 -11.84
C ASN A 47 4.22 20.36 -10.65
N PHE A 48 4.43 19.05 -10.44
CA PHE A 48 3.70 18.24 -9.46
C PHE A 48 4.59 17.66 -8.36
N ILE A 49 5.86 18.06 -8.27
CA ILE A 49 6.84 17.50 -7.34
C ILE A 49 6.34 17.50 -5.88
N LYS A 50 5.82 18.64 -5.41
CA LYS A 50 5.34 18.76 -4.03
C LYS A 50 4.16 17.85 -3.74
N GLN A 51 3.20 17.78 -4.67
CA GLN A 51 2.02 16.92 -4.55
C GLN A 51 2.44 15.45 -4.56
N MET A 52 3.31 15.06 -5.50
CA MET A 52 3.80 13.69 -5.60
C MET A 52 4.62 13.28 -4.39
N PHE A 53 5.45 14.17 -3.85
CA PHE A 53 6.18 13.92 -2.61
C PHE A 53 5.25 13.67 -1.43
N PHE A 54 4.18 14.45 -1.28
CA PHE A 54 3.17 14.26 -0.24
C PHE A 54 2.39 12.95 -0.44
N ILE A 55 1.94 12.67 -1.67
CA ILE A 55 1.24 11.43 -2.02
C ILE A 55 2.15 10.23 -1.77
N SER A 56 3.45 10.32 -2.05
CA SER A 56 4.41 9.24 -1.83
C SER A 56 4.61 8.91 -0.36
N ILE A 57 4.56 9.90 0.53
CA ILE A 57 4.62 9.67 1.97
C ILE A 57 3.40 8.86 2.41
N ILE A 58 2.19 9.32 2.06
CA ILE A 58 0.94 8.70 2.51
C ILE A 58 0.75 7.33 1.86
N GLY A 59 0.75 7.29 0.52
CA GLY A 59 0.36 6.11 -0.26
C GLY A 59 1.52 5.16 -0.60
N GLY A 60 2.76 5.63 -0.54
CA GLY A 60 3.92 4.81 -0.87
C GLY A 60 4.68 4.33 0.36
N SER A 61 4.95 5.22 1.31
CA SER A 61 5.81 4.91 2.44
C SER A 61 5.02 4.43 3.66
N VAL A 62 4.14 5.27 4.21
CA VAL A 62 3.41 4.95 5.44
C VAL A 62 2.41 3.83 5.21
N GLN A 63 1.59 3.93 4.18
CA GLN A 63 0.55 2.96 3.86
C GLN A 63 1.12 1.55 3.69
N TYR A 64 2.13 1.38 2.80
CA TYR A 64 2.72 0.07 2.55
C TYR A 64 3.47 -0.47 3.77
N SER A 65 4.14 0.38 4.54
CA SER A 65 4.78 -0.04 5.78
C SER A 65 3.77 -0.64 6.75
N LEU A 66 2.63 0.01 6.96
CA LEU A 66 1.55 -0.52 7.80
C LEU A 66 1.00 -1.84 7.25
N SER A 67 0.73 -1.91 5.94
CA SER A 67 0.21 -3.12 5.29
C SER A 67 1.19 -4.29 5.40
N PHE A 68 2.49 -4.07 5.23
CA PHE A 68 3.50 -5.13 5.34
C PHE A 68 3.70 -5.59 6.79
N TYR A 69 3.67 -4.68 7.77
CA TYR A 69 3.65 -5.09 9.18
C TYR A 69 2.40 -5.89 9.53
N GLY A 70 1.24 -5.48 9.01
CA GLY A 70 0.00 -6.24 9.15
C GLY A 70 0.09 -7.63 8.50
N LEU A 71 0.68 -7.73 7.29
CA LEU A 71 0.90 -8.98 6.59
C LEU A 71 1.89 -9.91 7.34
N LYS A 72 2.85 -9.35 8.07
CA LYS A 72 3.75 -10.14 8.92
C LYS A 72 3.00 -10.87 10.04
N ILE A 73 1.93 -10.25 10.55
CA ILE A 73 1.10 -10.79 11.65
C ILE A 73 0.01 -11.72 11.10
N LEU A 74 -0.62 -11.35 9.99
CA LEU A 74 -1.72 -12.09 9.36
C LEU A 74 -1.20 -13.08 8.31
N ASP A 75 -2.05 -14.01 7.92
CA ASP A 75 -1.84 -14.79 6.70
C ASP A 75 -2.16 -13.98 5.45
N GLY A 76 -1.60 -14.39 4.30
CA GLY A 76 -1.74 -13.64 3.04
C GLY A 76 -3.19 -13.56 2.53
N ALA A 77 -4.00 -14.59 2.79
CA ALA A 77 -5.39 -14.62 2.34
C ALA A 77 -6.23 -13.62 3.13
N SER A 78 -6.14 -13.65 4.48
CA SER A 78 -6.81 -12.67 5.35
C SER A 78 -6.36 -11.25 5.05
N ALA A 79 -5.05 -11.02 4.89
CA ALA A 79 -4.50 -9.71 4.55
C ALA A 79 -5.09 -9.16 3.24
N THR A 80 -5.17 -9.99 2.20
CA THR A 80 -5.73 -9.61 0.89
C THR A 80 -7.22 -9.20 1.00
N LEU A 81 -7.98 -9.90 1.84
CA LEU A 81 -9.38 -9.56 2.06
C LEU A 81 -9.55 -8.23 2.79
N PHE A 82 -8.74 -7.97 3.82
CA PHE A 82 -8.80 -6.70 4.55
C PHE A 82 -8.33 -5.51 3.70
N VAL A 83 -7.36 -5.68 2.81
CA VAL A 83 -6.92 -4.64 1.88
C VAL A 83 -8.08 -4.17 0.99
N GLN A 84 -9.03 -5.02 0.64
CA GLN A 84 -10.20 -4.63 -0.16
C GLN A 84 -11.09 -3.58 0.52
N ALA A 85 -10.89 -3.30 1.81
CA ALA A 85 -11.49 -2.17 2.51
C ALA A 85 -11.11 -0.81 1.87
N GLU A 86 -10.07 -0.77 1.04
CA GLU A 86 -9.72 0.43 0.27
C GLU A 86 -10.88 0.95 -0.58
N ILE A 87 -11.70 0.05 -1.13
CA ILE A 87 -12.84 0.42 -1.99
C ILE A 87 -13.90 1.21 -1.20
N PRO A 88 -14.46 0.69 -0.08
CA PRO A 88 -15.40 1.44 0.72
C PRO A 88 -14.80 2.70 1.35
N PHE A 89 -13.54 2.68 1.78
CA PHE A 89 -12.86 3.88 2.25
C PHE A 89 -12.72 4.93 1.15
N GLY A 90 -12.37 4.53 -0.07
CA GLY A 90 -12.24 5.43 -1.22
C GLY A 90 -13.56 6.15 -1.53
N ILE A 91 -14.69 5.44 -1.50
CA ILE A 91 -16.02 6.02 -1.70
C ILE A 91 -16.34 7.05 -0.62
N LEU A 92 -16.08 6.74 0.65
CA LEU A 92 -16.31 7.66 1.77
C LEU A 92 -15.43 8.91 1.65
N ILE A 93 -14.15 8.74 1.38
CA ILE A 93 -13.20 9.85 1.27
C ILE A 93 -13.57 10.75 0.08
N ALA A 94 -13.90 10.17 -1.07
CA ALA A 94 -14.35 10.95 -2.24
C ALA A 94 -15.63 11.73 -1.97
N TYR A 95 -16.59 11.14 -1.25
CA TYR A 95 -17.80 11.83 -0.84
C TYR A 95 -17.50 13.03 0.07
N PHE A 96 -16.68 12.83 1.13
CA PHE A 96 -16.41 13.90 2.10
C PHE A 96 -15.43 14.96 1.59
N LEU A 97 -14.39 14.59 0.85
CA LEU A 97 -13.35 15.52 0.40
C LEU A 97 -13.62 16.14 -0.97
N LEU A 98 -14.21 15.39 -1.90
CA LEU A 98 -14.49 15.87 -3.25
C LEU A 98 -15.95 16.27 -3.45
N GLY A 99 -16.83 16.02 -2.49
CA GLY A 99 -18.26 16.29 -2.63
C GLY A 99 -18.95 15.44 -3.69
N GLU A 100 -18.37 14.30 -4.07
CA GLU A 100 -18.92 13.42 -5.09
C GLU A 100 -20.24 12.80 -4.62
N LYS A 101 -21.25 12.80 -5.50
CA LYS A 101 -22.54 12.16 -5.18
C LYS A 101 -22.40 10.65 -5.25
N VAL A 102 -22.69 9.97 -4.14
CA VAL A 102 -22.68 8.51 -4.05
C VAL A 102 -24.08 7.96 -4.36
N PRO A 103 -24.26 7.17 -5.43
CA PRO A 103 -25.53 6.52 -5.72
C PRO A 103 -25.98 5.59 -4.59
N LEU A 104 -27.28 5.48 -4.34
CA LEU A 104 -27.83 4.66 -3.25
C LEU A 104 -27.34 3.20 -3.27
N LYS A 105 -27.21 2.60 -4.44
CA LYS A 105 -26.64 1.26 -4.60
C LYS A 105 -25.18 1.13 -4.10
N ASN A 106 -24.38 2.18 -4.23
CA ASN A 106 -23.00 2.19 -3.70
C ASN A 106 -23.02 2.33 -2.17
N ILE A 107 -23.98 3.06 -1.61
CA ILE A 107 -24.18 3.16 -0.15
C ILE A 107 -24.54 1.79 0.43
N ILE A 108 -25.45 1.06 -0.21
CA ILE A 108 -25.80 -0.31 0.21
C ILE A 108 -24.56 -1.22 0.12
N GLY A 109 -23.82 -1.17 -0.99
CA GLY A 109 -22.56 -1.92 -1.16
C GLY A 109 -21.52 -1.60 -0.09
N LEU A 110 -21.44 -0.33 0.33
CA LEU A 110 -20.57 0.12 1.41
C LEU A 110 -20.92 -0.56 2.75
N PHE A 111 -22.21 -0.57 3.12
CA PHE A 111 -22.66 -1.24 4.34
C PHE A 111 -22.37 -2.74 4.30
N VAL A 112 -22.66 -3.41 3.18
CA VAL A 112 -22.36 -4.85 3.00
C VAL A 112 -20.86 -5.13 3.13
N ALA A 113 -20.02 -4.27 2.54
CA ALA A 113 -18.57 -4.41 2.64
C ALA A 113 -18.06 -4.28 4.09
N PHE A 114 -18.53 -3.28 4.85
CA PHE A 114 -18.14 -3.11 6.25
C PHE A 114 -18.65 -4.24 7.15
N ILE A 115 -19.87 -4.74 6.92
CA ILE A 115 -20.38 -5.94 7.61
C ILE A 115 -19.48 -7.14 7.30
N GLY A 116 -19.10 -7.35 6.05
CA GLY A 116 -18.17 -8.42 5.66
C GLY A 116 -16.82 -8.33 6.37
N ILE A 117 -16.24 -7.12 6.46
CA ILE A 117 -15.00 -6.86 7.18
C ILE A 117 -15.17 -7.16 8.69
N ALA A 118 -16.29 -6.75 9.29
CA ALA A 118 -16.58 -7.01 10.70
C ALA A 118 -16.71 -8.51 11.00
N ILE A 119 -17.44 -9.26 10.17
CA ILE A 119 -17.57 -10.71 10.28
C ILE A 119 -16.18 -11.39 10.12
N LEU A 120 -15.41 -10.98 9.14
CA LEU A 120 -14.07 -11.51 8.90
C LEU A 120 -13.15 -11.24 10.10
N SER A 121 -13.22 -10.05 10.70
CA SER A 121 -12.42 -9.67 11.88
C SER A 121 -12.77 -10.51 13.12
N GLY A 122 -14.00 -11.03 13.22
CA GLY A 122 -14.45 -11.93 14.28
C GLY A 122 -14.06 -13.40 14.06
N ASN A 123 -13.31 -13.75 13.03
CA ASN A 123 -12.89 -15.13 12.77
C ASN A 123 -11.94 -15.62 13.89
N PRO A 124 -12.16 -16.79 14.50
CA PRO A 124 -11.29 -17.35 15.53
C PRO A 124 -9.81 -17.51 15.13
N ASN A 125 -9.54 -17.69 13.83
CA ASN A 125 -8.16 -17.76 13.31
C ASN A 125 -7.39 -16.43 13.41
N LEU A 126 -8.10 -15.33 13.70
CA LEU A 126 -7.55 -13.99 13.91
C LEU A 126 -7.42 -13.64 15.40
N GLU A 127 -7.76 -14.55 16.29
CA GLU A 127 -7.64 -14.35 17.72
C GLU A 127 -6.19 -14.02 18.08
N GLY A 128 -5.96 -12.94 18.83
CA GLY A 128 -4.64 -12.41 19.12
C GLY A 128 -3.95 -11.63 17.99
N LYS A 129 -4.56 -11.54 16.78
CA LYS A 129 -3.98 -10.86 15.62
C LYS A 129 -4.67 -9.53 15.26
N ILE A 130 -5.48 -8.99 16.16
CA ILE A 130 -6.25 -7.76 15.93
C ILE A 130 -5.37 -6.57 15.53
N ILE A 131 -4.15 -6.50 16.03
CA ILE A 131 -3.17 -5.47 15.66
C ILE A 131 -2.87 -5.56 14.16
N GLY A 132 -2.69 -6.76 13.62
CA GLY A 132 -2.47 -6.96 12.18
C GLY A 132 -3.65 -6.49 11.34
N VAL A 133 -4.87 -6.74 11.80
CA VAL A 133 -6.11 -6.25 11.15
C VAL A 133 -6.15 -4.72 11.14
N ILE A 134 -5.90 -4.08 12.29
CA ILE A 134 -5.88 -2.61 12.41
C ILE A 134 -4.82 -2.00 11.49
N LEU A 135 -3.63 -2.59 11.43
CA LEU A 135 -2.54 -2.11 10.57
C LEU A 135 -2.94 -2.16 9.08
N ILE A 136 -3.52 -3.27 8.62
CA ILE A 136 -3.95 -3.39 7.22
C ILE A 136 -5.12 -2.45 6.90
N LEU A 137 -6.11 -2.34 7.78
CA LEU A 137 -7.23 -1.41 7.59
C LEU A 137 -6.76 0.05 7.57
N SER A 138 -5.82 0.42 8.45
CA SER A 138 -5.20 1.74 8.42
C SER A 138 -4.42 1.99 7.12
N GLY A 139 -3.70 0.98 6.64
CA GLY A 139 -3.05 1.01 5.34
C GLY A 139 -4.06 1.21 4.20
N ALA A 140 -5.15 0.45 4.19
CA ALA A 140 -6.21 0.57 3.18
C ALA A 140 -6.85 1.97 3.18
N PHE A 141 -7.08 2.55 4.36
CA PHE A 141 -7.58 3.92 4.49
C PHE A 141 -6.59 4.95 3.91
N LEU A 142 -5.31 4.87 4.26
CA LEU A 142 -4.28 5.78 3.76
C LEU A 142 -4.07 5.63 2.24
N TRP A 143 -4.16 4.41 1.71
CA TRP A 143 -4.12 4.18 0.27
C TRP A 143 -5.27 4.90 -0.43
N SER A 144 -6.50 4.73 0.07
CA SER A 144 -7.67 5.40 -0.48
C SER A 144 -7.54 6.92 -0.44
N LEU A 145 -7.00 7.46 0.66
CA LEU A 145 -6.73 8.89 0.81
C LEU A 145 -5.70 9.37 -0.23
N ALA A 146 -4.61 8.63 -0.39
CA ALA A 146 -3.58 8.92 -1.39
C ALA A 146 -4.13 8.88 -2.82
N GLN A 147 -5.01 7.93 -3.13
CA GLN A 147 -5.68 7.83 -4.43
C GLN A 147 -6.54 9.05 -4.74
N VAL A 148 -7.27 9.57 -3.76
CA VAL A 148 -8.07 10.79 -3.91
C VAL A 148 -7.17 11.99 -4.20
N PHE A 149 -6.06 12.17 -3.47
CA PHE A 149 -5.09 13.24 -3.76
C PHE A 149 -4.34 13.04 -5.08
N ALA A 150 -4.16 11.79 -5.49
CA ALA A 150 -3.47 11.45 -6.74
C ALA A 150 -4.33 11.68 -7.99
N LYS A 151 -5.66 11.80 -7.85
CA LYS A 151 -6.61 11.89 -8.96
C LYS A 151 -6.22 13.00 -9.95
N ASP A 152 -6.12 14.23 -9.49
CA ASP A 152 -5.79 15.39 -10.36
C ASP A 152 -4.43 15.26 -11.03
N VAL A 153 -3.44 14.72 -10.33
CA VAL A 153 -2.09 14.49 -10.87
C VAL A 153 -2.13 13.38 -11.91
N SER A 154 -2.82 12.28 -11.62
CA SER A 154 -2.97 11.14 -12.52
C SER A 154 -3.67 11.51 -13.83
N GLU A 155 -4.69 12.38 -13.77
CA GLU A 155 -5.38 12.88 -14.96
C GLU A 155 -4.47 13.72 -15.88
N LYS A 156 -3.49 14.42 -15.32
CA LYS A 156 -2.59 15.32 -16.06
C LYS A 156 -1.35 14.65 -16.62
N ILE A 157 -0.76 13.69 -15.89
CA ILE A 157 0.49 13.02 -16.29
C ILE A 157 0.30 11.55 -16.67
N GLY A 158 -0.87 10.99 -16.40
CA GLY A 158 -1.17 9.56 -16.59
C GLY A 158 -0.79 8.70 -15.36
N GLY A 159 -1.56 7.63 -15.13
CA GLY A 159 -1.39 6.77 -13.95
C GLY A 159 -0.04 6.04 -13.91
N LEU A 160 0.47 5.59 -15.06
CA LEU A 160 1.78 4.92 -15.14
C LEU A 160 2.93 5.87 -14.80
N ALA A 161 2.90 7.10 -15.31
CA ALA A 161 3.89 8.11 -14.98
C ALA A 161 3.85 8.46 -13.49
N LEU A 162 2.64 8.62 -12.92
CA LEU A 162 2.45 8.85 -11.50
C LEU A 162 3.08 7.72 -10.67
N THR A 163 2.79 6.46 -11.00
CA THR A 163 3.33 5.29 -10.27
C THR A 163 4.86 5.23 -10.36
N ALA A 164 5.43 5.49 -11.54
CA ALA A 164 6.88 5.51 -11.73
C ALA A 164 7.57 6.54 -10.81
N TRP A 165 7.05 7.75 -10.78
CA TRP A 165 7.63 8.82 -9.96
C TRP A 165 7.32 8.68 -8.47
N LEU A 166 6.15 8.13 -8.11
CA LEU A 166 5.89 7.75 -6.72
C LEU A 166 6.91 6.72 -6.23
N GLY A 167 7.32 5.76 -7.08
CA GLY A 167 8.37 4.80 -6.75
C GLY A 167 9.72 5.47 -6.42
N ILE A 168 10.12 6.45 -7.24
CA ILE A 168 11.35 7.23 -7.01
C ILE A 168 11.31 8.01 -5.70
N PHE A 169 10.16 8.55 -5.31
CA PHE A 169 10.03 9.29 -4.05
C PHE A 169 9.86 8.35 -2.85
N SER A 170 8.99 7.32 -2.95
CA SER A 170 8.69 6.42 -1.83
C SER A 170 9.86 5.49 -1.48
N GLY A 171 10.63 5.04 -2.47
CA GLY A 171 11.74 4.13 -2.25
C GLY A 171 12.76 4.66 -1.23
N PRO A 172 13.40 5.82 -1.48
CA PRO A 172 14.32 6.42 -0.54
C PRO A 172 13.69 6.75 0.83
N GLN A 173 12.43 7.22 0.85
CA GLN A 173 11.70 7.48 2.10
C GLN A 173 11.57 6.22 2.96
N CYS A 174 11.21 5.09 2.36
CA CYS A 174 11.12 3.81 3.06
C CYS A 174 12.49 3.31 3.52
N ILE A 175 13.54 3.44 2.71
CA ILE A 175 14.89 3.02 3.09
C ILE A 175 15.39 3.84 4.30
N ILE A 176 15.17 5.16 4.30
CA ILE A 176 15.52 6.03 5.43
C ILE A 176 14.68 5.66 6.66
N ALA A 177 13.37 5.46 6.49
CA ALA A 177 12.49 5.06 7.58
C ALA A 177 12.88 3.69 8.17
N SER A 178 13.25 2.73 7.32
CA SER A 178 13.74 1.42 7.74
C SER A 178 15.03 1.53 8.57
N TYR A 179 15.99 2.35 8.12
CA TYR A 179 17.21 2.57 8.86
C TYR A 179 16.98 3.12 10.28
N ILE A 180 15.98 4.00 10.43
CA ILE A 180 15.63 4.61 11.73
C ILE A 180 14.84 3.65 12.62
N ILE A 181 13.88 2.90 12.03
CA ILE A 181 12.87 2.12 12.78
C ILE A 181 13.29 0.65 12.93
N GLU A 182 13.84 0.06 11.88
CA GLU A 182 14.19 -1.37 11.80
C GLU A 182 15.66 -1.65 12.09
N GLY A 183 16.50 -0.58 12.18
CA GLY A 183 17.91 -0.68 12.50
C GLY A 183 18.82 -0.80 11.29
N ASN A 184 19.94 -1.52 11.41
CA ASN A 184 21.00 -1.55 10.39
C ASN A 184 20.57 -2.27 9.10
N THR A 185 19.96 -1.53 8.18
CA THR A 185 19.43 -2.03 6.91
C THR A 185 20.49 -2.65 6.01
N LEU A 186 21.75 -2.22 6.13
CA LEU A 186 22.86 -2.75 5.31
C LEU A 186 23.17 -4.21 5.65
N ASP A 187 23.09 -4.58 6.93
CA ASP A 187 23.37 -5.95 7.36
C ASP A 187 22.35 -6.93 6.77
N TYR A 188 21.09 -6.52 6.64
CA TYR A 188 20.06 -7.34 5.98
C TYR A 188 20.32 -7.53 4.51
N ILE A 189 20.81 -6.49 3.80
CA ILE A 189 21.14 -6.57 2.37
C ILE A 189 22.36 -7.49 2.14
N TYR A 190 23.40 -7.36 2.97
CA TYR A 190 24.62 -8.18 2.84
C TYR A 190 24.41 -9.65 3.22
N ASN A 191 23.55 -9.92 4.21
CA ASN A 191 23.32 -11.27 4.72
C ASN A 191 22.11 -11.96 4.03
N ALA A 192 21.43 -11.29 3.11
CA ALA A 192 20.29 -11.86 2.39
C ALA A 192 20.70 -13.07 1.57
N THR A 193 19.98 -14.17 1.72
CA THR A 193 20.18 -15.38 0.93
C THR A 193 19.77 -15.15 -0.53
N SER A 194 20.37 -15.93 -1.45
CA SER A 194 20.00 -15.86 -2.88
C SER A 194 18.52 -16.13 -3.17
N GLN A 195 17.80 -16.74 -2.24
CA GLN A 195 16.35 -16.99 -2.33
C GLN A 195 15.50 -15.76 -1.96
N ALA A 196 16.10 -14.76 -1.32
CA ALA A 196 15.42 -13.54 -0.90
C ALA A 196 15.40 -12.46 -2.00
N TRP A 197 16.23 -12.62 -3.01
CA TRP A 197 16.31 -11.77 -4.23
C TRP A 197 15.56 -12.41 -5.40
#